data_c476cf44d8d8ff1603f9453e68368761
#
_entry.id   c476cf44d8d8ff1603f9453e68368761
#
_cell.length_a   1.000
_cell.length_b   1.000
_cell.length_c   1.000
_cell.angle_alpha   90.00
_cell.angle_beta   90.00
_cell.angle_gamma   90.00
#
_symmetry.space_group_name_H-M   'P 1'
#
loop_
_entity.id
_entity.type
_entity.pdbx_description
1 polymer ?
#
loop_
_entity_poly.entity_id
_entity_poly.type
_entity_poly.pdbx_seq_one_letter_code
_entity_poly.pdbx_strand_id
1 'polypeptide(L)'
;LGLILPIVEGISTPEEVEPGHALSRAIFEMTTWMGLPFSTTALVLIGLVLFGLQSLLVLAKSLAILYLRMRVEVLVRAELFAGFFATRVAYFDEQRLGRLSNAVVVEATRTGAAVVHVMEAIVIGILVAGYFVVAMLISWELALLASAIIVVGGMATRRTSALRQRGHQITIANAEMESTAVEYLSAIRVVNALGLQAYANDLFHGAALRAGLAGYRAERFVAAFRLGYEIGAVLVTSALLGVGVLILEVETAATVAFFVLLFRLAPRIVLLQNLLYKFVSVYPGYEEVHQLTEEARHQA
;
A
#
# COMPACT_ATOMS: atom_id res chain seq x y z
N LEU A 1 8.96 9.79 -17.37
CA LEU A 1 10.22 9.05 -17.37
C LEU A 1 10.76 8.78 -18.76
N GLY A 2 9.93 8.27 -19.67
CA GLY A 2 10.34 7.99 -21.06
C GLY A 2 10.89 9.18 -21.82
N LEU A 3 10.61 10.41 -21.39
CA LEU A 3 11.14 11.63 -22.00
C LEU A 3 12.52 12.03 -21.46
N ILE A 4 13.00 11.43 -20.36
CA ILE A 4 14.33 11.78 -19.80
C ILE A 4 15.44 11.39 -20.77
N LEU A 5 15.34 10.20 -21.35
CA LEU A 5 16.33 9.69 -22.28
C LEU A 5 16.51 10.62 -23.51
N PRO A 6 15.44 10.94 -24.29
CA PRO A 6 15.56 11.85 -25.42
C PRO A 6 15.92 13.30 -25.03
N ILE A 7 15.57 13.75 -23.81
CA ILE A 7 16.01 15.06 -23.33
C ILE A 7 17.53 15.06 -23.07
N VAL A 8 18.05 14.00 -22.44
CA VAL A 8 19.48 13.86 -22.16
C VAL A 8 20.26 13.69 -23.48
N GLU A 9 19.76 12.89 -24.40
CA GLU A 9 20.34 12.75 -25.74
C GLU A 9 20.34 14.09 -26.51
N GLY A 10 19.22 14.84 -26.48
CA GLY A 10 19.09 16.15 -27.15
C GLY A 10 19.96 17.26 -26.54
N ILE A 11 20.35 17.15 -25.27
CA ILE A 11 21.32 18.08 -24.65
C ILE A 11 22.75 17.72 -25.01
N SER A 12 23.04 16.42 -25.20
CA SER A 12 24.40 15.92 -25.43
C SER A 12 24.83 16.04 -26.89
N THR A 13 23.91 16.06 -27.86
CA THR A 13 24.19 16.15 -29.31
C THR A 13 23.18 17.07 -30.01
N PRO A 14 23.47 18.39 -30.14
CA PRO A 14 22.51 19.35 -30.67
C PRO A 14 22.21 19.26 -32.18
N GLU A 15 23.00 18.58 -32.97
CA GLU A 15 22.93 18.74 -34.44
C GLU A 15 22.36 17.54 -35.24
N GLU A 16 22.36 16.30 -34.73
CA GLU A 16 21.71 15.17 -35.41
C GLU A 16 21.30 14.11 -34.37
N VAL A 17 20.06 14.14 -33.91
CA VAL A 17 19.54 13.12 -33.00
C VAL A 17 19.01 11.95 -33.81
N GLU A 18 19.86 11.03 -34.20
CA GLU A 18 19.40 9.67 -34.51
C GLU A 18 19.11 8.96 -33.17
N PRO A 19 17.85 8.55 -32.93
CA PRO A 19 17.49 7.91 -31.69
C PRO A 19 18.18 6.55 -31.55
N GLY A 20 19.22 6.48 -30.70
CA GLY A 20 20.03 5.29 -30.48
C GLY A 20 19.24 4.14 -29.81
N HIS A 21 18.24 4.46 -29.01
CA HIS A 21 17.49 3.48 -28.24
C HIS A 21 16.04 3.29 -28.72
N ALA A 22 15.50 2.08 -28.54
CA ALA A 22 14.12 1.73 -28.91
C ALA A 22 13.08 2.69 -28.34
N LEU A 23 13.30 3.19 -27.12
CA LEU A 23 12.40 4.14 -26.45
C LEU A 23 12.46 5.53 -27.10
N SER A 24 13.64 6.03 -27.42
CA SER A 24 13.84 7.32 -28.12
C SER A 24 13.24 7.28 -29.53
N ARG A 25 13.36 6.15 -30.24
CA ARG A 25 12.69 5.92 -31.52
C ARG A 25 11.17 5.95 -31.42
N ALA A 26 10.60 5.26 -30.44
CA ALA A 26 9.15 5.27 -30.25
C ALA A 26 8.61 6.68 -29.92
N ILE A 27 9.36 7.48 -29.16
CA ILE A 27 8.98 8.87 -28.86
C ILE A 27 9.15 9.76 -30.08
N PHE A 28 10.23 9.57 -30.87
CA PHE A 28 10.46 10.27 -32.13
C PHE A 28 9.34 9.97 -33.14
N GLU A 29 8.98 8.71 -33.35
CA GLU A 29 7.87 8.31 -34.21
C GLU A 29 6.54 8.91 -33.74
N MET A 30 6.29 8.95 -32.40
CA MET A 30 5.09 9.52 -31.85
C MET A 30 5.04 11.05 -32.04
N THR A 31 6.14 11.76 -31.85
CA THR A 31 6.20 13.22 -32.05
C THR A 31 6.08 13.58 -33.53
N THR A 32 6.72 12.82 -34.44
CA THR A 32 6.59 13.00 -35.91
C THR A 32 5.17 12.70 -36.39
N TRP A 33 4.52 11.66 -35.87
CA TRP A 33 3.11 11.35 -36.15
C TRP A 33 2.16 12.48 -35.68
N MET A 34 2.47 13.14 -34.53
CA MET A 34 1.70 14.29 -34.00
C MET A 34 2.06 15.61 -34.75
N GLY A 35 3.00 15.61 -35.71
CA GLY A 35 3.42 16.80 -36.44
C GLY A 35 4.18 17.83 -35.58
N LEU A 36 4.74 17.41 -34.45
CA LEU A 36 5.50 18.29 -33.57
C LEU A 36 7.00 18.26 -33.92
N PRO A 37 7.67 19.41 -33.95
CA PRO A 37 9.12 19.44 -34.17
C PRO A 37 9.84 18.77 -33.00
N PHE A 38 10.83 17.94 -33.28
CA PHE A 38 11.68 17.31 -32.28
C PHE A 38 12.64 18.37 -31.69
N SER A 39 12.14 19.19 -30.78
CA SER A 39 12.92 20.23 -30.09
C SER A 39 12.85 20.02 -28.58
N THR A 40 13.88 20.43 -27.87
CA THR A 40 13.93 20.36 -26.40
C THR A 40 12.71 21.07 -25.76
N THR A 41 12.29 22.19 -26.33
CA THR A 41 11.10 22.95 -25.86
C THR A 41 9.80 22.13 -26.04
N ALA A 42 9.64 21.47 -27.20
CA ALA A 42 8.48 20.62 -27.45
C ALA A 42 8.44 19.41 -26.50
N LEU A 43 9.57 18.77 -26.23
CA LEU A 43 9.68 17.66 -25.27
C LEU A 43 9.33 18.09 -23.85
N VAL A 44 9.76 19.27 -23.41
CA VAL A 44 9.40 19.83 -22.10
C VAL A 44 7.90 20.12 -22.02
N LEU A 45 7.30 20.72 -23.06
CA LEU A 45 5.87 20.98 -23.09
C LEU A 45 5.03 19.69 -23.07
N ILE A 46 5.42 18.69 -23.85
CA ILE A 46 4.81 17.35 -23.82
C ILE A 46 4.92 16.76 -22.41
N GLY A 47 6.08 16.87 -21.77
CA GLY A 47 6.31 16.42 -20.41
C GLY A 47 5.37 17.08 -19.39
N LEU A 48 5.17 18.38 -19.49
CA LEU A 48 4.25 19.14 -18.65
C LEU A 48 2.79 18.70 -18.85
N VAL A 49 2.36 18.52 -20.11
CA VAL A 49 1.01 18.04 -20.43
C VAL A 49 0.79 16.63 -19.89
N LEU A 50 1.75 15.72 -20.12
CA LEU A 50 1.68 14.36 -19.58
C LEU A 50 1.68 14.32 -18.06
N PHE A 51 2.47 15.19 -17.41
CA PHE A 51 2.44 15.32 -15.94
C PHE A 51 1.08 15.84 -15.44
N GLY A 52 0.50 16.84 -16.10
CA GLY A 52 -0.84 17.32 -15.80
C GLY A 52 -1.91 16.23 -15.94
N LEU A 53 -1.86 15.48 -17.07
CA LEU A 53 -2.76 14.35 -17.31
C LEU A 53 -2.56 13.25 -16.27
N GLN A 54 -1.33 12.91 -15.95
CA GLN A 54 -1.02 11.94 -14.88
C GLN A 54 -1.62 12.38 -13.53
N SER A 55 -1.49 13.66 -13.18
CA SER A 55 -2.03 14.19 -11.92
C SER A 55 -3.55 14.11 -11.87
N LEU A 56 -4.23 14.40 -12.99
CA LEU A 56 -5.68 14.25 -13.12
C LEU A 56 -6.11 12.76 -13.00
N LEU A 57 -5.38 11.86 -13.63
CA LEU A 57 -5.65 10.42 -13.52
C LEU A 57 -5.45 9.90 -12.09
N VAL A 58 -4.43 10.38 -11.38
CA VAL A 58 -4.21 10.05 -9.96
C VAL A 58 -5.36 10.54 -9.10
N LEU A 59 -5.85 11.78 -9.33
CA LEU A 59 -7.01 12.30 -8.63
C LEU A 59 -8.27 11.48 -8.94
N ALA A 60 -8.56 11.24 -10.21
CA ALA A 60 -9.72 10.45 -10.65
C ALA A 60 -9.71 9.04 -10.03
N LYS A 61 -8.55 8.38 -10.07
CA LYS A 61 -8.34 7.09 -9.39
C LYS A 61 -8.66 7.17 -7.90
N SER A 62 -8.14 8.18 -7.21
CA SER A 62 -8.34 8.33 -5.77
C SER A 62 -9.80 8.55 -5.41
N LEU A 63 -10.50 9.41 -6.17
CA LEU A 63 -11.93 9.63 -5.99
C LEU A 63 -12.76 8.37 -6.29
N ALA A 64 -12.42 7.62 -7.34
CA ALA A 64 -13.10 6.37 -7.68
C ALA A 64 -12.94 5.31 -6.56
N ILE A 65 -11.74 5.16 -6.00
CA ILE A 65 -11.48 4.23 -4.89
C ILE A 65 -12.25 4.65 -3.64
N LEU A 66 -12.25 5.95 -3.29
CA LEU A 66 -13.02 6.46 -2.14
C LEU A 66 -14.52 6.27 -2.32
N TYR A 67 -15.04 6.52 -3.52
CA TYR A 67 -16.45 6.28 -3.83
C TYR A 67 -16.80 4.79 -3.73
N LEU A 68 -15.96 3.91 -4.26
CA LEU A 68 -16.15 2.46 -4.16
C LEU A 68 -16.14 2.00 -2.70
N ARG A 69 -15.20 2.50 -1.89
CA ARG A 69 -15.17 2.24 -0.44
C ARG A 69 -16.50 2.59 0.23
N MET A 70 -16.96 3.83 0.04
CA MET A 70 -18.23 4.30 0.59
C MET A 70 -19.40 3.39 0.17
N ARG A 71 -19.47 3.03 -1.12
CA ARG A 71 -20.51 2.16 -1.64
C ARG A 71 -20.49 0.77 -0.99
N VAL A 72 -19.30 0.16 -0.85
CA VAL A 72 -19.14 -1.14 -0.21
C VAL A 72 -19.54 -1.05 1.26
N GLU A 73 -19.08 -0.06 2.00
CA GLU A 73 -19.45 0.13 3.42
C GLU A 73 -20.96 0.27 3.58
N VAL A 74 -21.64 1.05 2.75
CA VAL A 74 -23.09 1.25 2.80
C VAL A 74 -23.82 -0.05 2.46
N LEU A 75 -23.41 -0.76 1.40
CA LEU A 75 -24.04 -2.01 0.99
C LEU A 75 -23.91 -3.09 2.06
N VAL A 76 -22.71 -3.26 2.62
CA VAL A 76 -22.46 -4.25 3.68
C VAL A 76 -23.28 -3.95 4.93
N ARG A 77 -23.33 -2.69 5.35
CA ARG A 77 -24.16 -2.28 6.50
C ARG A 77 -25.64 -2.54 6.27
N ALA A 78 -26.14 -2.18 5.08
CA ALA A 78 -27.54 -2.38 4.72
C ALA A 78 -27.89 -3.87 4.65
N GLU A 79 -27.02 -4.70 4.08
CA GLU A 79 -27.21 -6.15 3.97
C GLU A 79 -27.22 -6.83 5.35
N LEU A 80 -26.23 -6.50 6.21
CA LEU A 80 -26.19 -7.00 7.59
C LEU A 80 -27.43 -6.60 8.37
N PHE A 81 -27.80 -5.32 8.30
CA PHE A 81 -28.96 -4.80 9.03
C PHE A 81 -30.27 -5.43 8.56
N ALA A 82 -30.48 -5.54 7.25
CA ALA A 82 -31.64 -6.21 6.69
C ALA A 82 -31.67 -7.71 7.03
N GLY A 83 -30.52 -8.38 6.98
CA GLY A 83 -30.37 -9.79 7.37
C GLY A 83 -30.79 -10.01 8.83
N PHE A 84 -30.32 -9.16 9.75
CA PHE A 84 -30.70 -9.25 11.16
C PHE A 84 -32.21 -9.11 11.36
N PHE A 85 -32.86 -8.17 10.70
CA PHE A 85 -34.33 -8.02 10.82
C PHE A 85 -35.15 -9.12 10.15
N ALA A 86 -34.58 -9.88 9.23
CA ALA A 86 -35.22 -11.04 8.63
C ALA A 86 -35.08 -12.32 9.47
N THR A 87 -34.21 -12.33 10.48
CA THR A 87 -33.89 -13.49 11.32
C THR A 87 -34.91 -13.64 12.46
N ARG A 88 -35.08 -14.86 12.96
CA ARG A 88 -35.99 -15.18 14.08
C ARG A 88 -35.50 -14.51 15.37
N VAL A 89 -36.45 -14.07 16.22
CA VAL A 89 -36.13 -13.41 17.49
C VAL A 89 -35.25 -14.27 18.41
N ALA A 90 -35.44 -15.59 18.42
CA ALA A 90 -34.62 -16.52 19.21
C ALA A 90 -33.11 -16.44 18.88
N TYR A 91 -32.72 -16.07 17.65
CA TYR A 91 -31.34 -15.86 17.31
C TYR A 91 -30.70 -14.72 18.10
N PHE A 92 -31.45 -13.65 18.36
CA PHE A 92 -30.95 -12.51 19.14
C PHE A 92 -30.76 -12.83 20.63
N ASP A 93 -31.55 -13.76 21.18
CA ASP A 93 -31.39 -14.20 22.55
C ASP A 93 -30.10 -14.99 22.77
N GLU A 94 -29.61 -15.66 21.73
CA GLU A 94 -28.36 -16.42 21.77
C GLU A 94 -27.12 -15.55 21.41
N GLN A 95 -27.30 -14.44 20.72
CA GLN A 95 -26.21 -13.58 20.26
C GLN A 95 -25.99 -12.37 21.20
N ARG A 96 -24.74 -12.00 21.38
CA ARG A 96 -24.40 -10.77 22.11
C ARG A 96 -24.67 -9.56 21.21
N LEU A 97 -25.58 -8.69 21.59
CA LEU A 97 -25.91 -7.45 20.85
C LEU A 97 -24.66 -6.63 20.49
N GLY A 98 -23.64 -6.64 21.36
CA GLY A 98 -22.37 -5.99 21.11
C GLY A 98 -21.63 -6.56 19.89
N ARG A 99 -21.69 -7.87 19.63
CA ARG A 99 -21.08 -8.51 18.44
C ARG A 99 -21.81 -8.05 17.17
N LEU A 100 -23.13 -8.04 17.18
CA LEU A 100 -23.92 -7.61 16.02
C LEU A 100 -23.69 -6.12 15.71
N SER A 101 -23.68 -5.27 16.74
CA SER A 101 -23.36 -3.85 16.60
C SER A 101 -21.94 -3.64 16.04
N ASN A 102 -20.95 -4.37 16.57
CA ASN A 102 -19.57 -4.31 16.09
C ASN A 102 -19.47 -4.69 14.60
N ALA A 103 -20.20 -5.73 14.18
CA ALA A 103 -20.21 -6.15 12.78
C ALA A 103 -20.72 -5.04 11.85
N VAL A 104 -21.82 -4.36 12.21
CA VAL A 104 -22.39 -3.28 11.39
C VAL A 104 -21.50 -2.03 11.36
N VAL A 105 -20.88 -1.68 12.50
CA VAL A 105 -20.16 -0.41 12.62
C VAL A 105 -18.68 -0.58 12.27
N VAL A 106 -18.02 -1.56 12.89
CA VAL A 106 -16.56 -1.72 12.79
C VAL A 106 -16.18 -2.63 11.64
N GLU A 107 -16.75 -3.85 11.56
CA GLU A 107 -16.30 -4.82 10.56
C GLU A 107 -16.75 -4.45 9.15
N ALA A 108 -17.89 -3.77 8.99
CA ALA A 108 -18.29 -3.19 7.71
C ALA A 108 -17.27 -2.11 7.22
N THR A 109 -16.74 -1.29 8.13
CA THR A 109 -15.68 -0.31 7.80
C THR A 109 -14.37 -1.00 7.42
N ARG A 110 -14.00 -2.08 8.12
CA ARG A 110 -12.83 -2.90 7.79
C ARG A 110 -12.98 -3.55 6.42
N THR A 111 -14.16 -4.05 6.09
CA THR A 111 -14.46 -4.61 4.76
C THR A 111 -14.28 -3.56 3.66
N GLY A 112 -14.79 -2.34 3.86
CA GLY A 112 -14.54 -1.22 2.95
C GLY A 112 -13.05 -0.89 2.79
N ALA A 113 -12.28 -0.92 3.88
CA ALA A 113 -10.84 -0.70 3.84
C ALA A 113 -10.10 -1.84 3.10
N ALA A 114 -10.54 -3.09 3.26
CA ALA A 114 -9.97 -4.23 2.53
C ALA A 114 -10.09 -4.05 1.01
N VAL A 115 -11.26 -3.61 0.53
CA VAL A 115 -11.48 -3.30 -0.89
C VAL A 115 -10.52 -2.22 -1.40
N VAL A 116 -10.32 -1.14 -0.62
CA VAL A 116 -9.34 -0.09 -0.96
C VAL A 116 -7.95 -0.68 -1.12
N HIS A 117 -7.50 -1.50 -0.16
CA HIS A 117 -6.16 -2.08 -0.22
C HIS A 117 -5.96 -3.00 -1.42
N VAL A 118 -7.00 -3.78 -1.79
CA VAL A 118 -6.96 -4.62 -3.01
C VAL A 118 -6.88 -3.75 -4.27
N MET A 119 -7.75 -2.74 -4.39
CA MET A 119 -7.76 -1.86 -5.56
C MET A 119 -6.45 -1.10 -5.71
N GLU A 120 -5.90 -0.56 -4.62
CA GLU A 120 -4.59 0.10 -4.65
C GLU A 120 -3.47 -0.88 -5.00
N ALA A 121 -3.50 -2.11 -4.47
CA ALA A 121 -2.51 -3.14 -4.80
C ALA A 121 -2.55 -3.51 -6.29
N ILE A 122 -3.74 -3.63 -6.89
CA ILE A 122 -3.90 -3.88 -8.32
C ILE A 122 -3.30 -2.73 -9.15
N VAL A 123 -3.66 -1.49 -8.82
CA VAL A 123 -3.14 -0.31 -9.54
C VAL A 123 -1.61 -0.22 -9.44
N ILE A 124 -1.05 -0.43 -8.24
CA ILE A 124 0.39 -0.40 -8.04
C ILE A 124 1.06 -1.59 -8.73
N GLY A 125 0.44 -2.77 -8.71
CA GLY A 125 0.92 -3.95 -9.43
C GLY A 125 1.04 -3.71 -10.94
N ILE A 126 0.02 -3.11 -11.54
CA ILE A 126 0.04 -2.73 -12.97
C ILE A 126 1.17 -1.71 -13.23
N LEU A 127 1.35 -0.74 -12.35
CA LEU A 127 2.40 0.28 -12.47
C LEU A 127 3.80 -0.33 -12.35
N VAL A 128 4.00 -1.25 -11.41
CA VAL A 128 5.25 -2.01 -11.24
C VAL A 128 5.54 -2.85 -12.49
N ALA A 129 4.52 -3.54 -13.03
CA ALA A 129 4.66 -4.30 -14.28
C ALA A 129 5.04 -3.40 -15.46
N GLY A 130 4.41 -2.23 -15.58
CA GLY A 130 4.76 -1.25 -16.62
C GLY A 130 6.19 -0.74 -16.49
N TYR A 131 6.66 -0.42 -15.28
CA TYR A 131 8.05 -0.05 -15.06
C TYR A 131 9.02 -1.19 -15.39
N PHE A 132 8.64 -2.43 -15.08
CA PHE A 132 9.45 -3.59 -15.44
C PHE A 132 9.59 -3.76 -16.95
N VAL A 133 8.49 -3.59 -17.70
CA VAL A 133 8.53 -3.61 -19.18
C VAL A 133 9.46 -2.53 -19.72
N VAL A 134 9.35 -1.29 -19.21
CA VAL A 134 10.25 -0.19 -19.61
C VAL A 134 11.70 -0.51 -19.26
N ALA A 135 11.96 -1.09 -18.08
CA ALA A 135 13.30 -1.53 -17.69
C ALA A 135 13.90 -2.54 -18.68
N MET A 136 13.10 -3.53 -19.09
CA MET A 136 13.50 -4.53 -20.09
C MET A 136 13.82 -3.92 -21.47
N LEU A 137 13.09 -2.88 -21.86
CA LEU A 137 13.32 -2.17 -23.12
C LEU A 137 14.58 -1.30 -23.11
N ILE A 138 15.01 -0.84 -21.92
CA ILE A 138 16.25 -0.05 -21.77
C ILE A 138 17.47 -0.98 -21.76
N SER A 139 17.48 -1.99 -20.89
CA SER A 139 18.52 -3.01 -20.79
C SER A 139 17.96 -4.24 -20.10
N TRP A 140 17.84 -5.32 -20.84
CA TRP A 140 17.30 -6.59 -20.31
C TRP A 140 18.25 -7.24 -19.27
N GLU A 141 19.59 -7.05 -19.43
CA GLU A 141 20.60 -7.56 -18.51
C GLU A 141 20.45 -6.91 -17.12
N LEU A 142 20.37 -5.57 -17.10
CA LEU A 142 20.19 -4.82 -15.84
C LEU A 142 18.83 -5.08 -15.22
N ALA A 143 17.77 -5.24 -16.02
CA ALA A 143 16.43 -5.53 -15.54
C ALA A 143 16.34 -6.91 -14.88
N LEU A 144 16.97 -7.95 -15.44
CA LEU A 144 17.06 -9.27 -14.85
C LEU A 144 17.87 -9.26 -13.56
N LEU A 145 19.01 -8.58 -13.54
CA LEU A 145 19.86 -8.48 -12.36
C LEU A 145 19.12 -7.74 -11.22
N ALA A 146 18.46 -6.62 -11.53
CA ALA A 146 17.66 -5.89 -10.57
C ALA A 146 16.49 -6.73 -10.00
N SER A 147 15.76 -7.45 -10.87
CA SER A 147 14.67 -8.31 -10.45
C SER A 147 15.14 -9.47 -9.56
N ALA A 148 16.27 -10.09 -9.85
CA ALA A 148 16.87 -11.11 -9.01
C ALA A 148 17.19 -10.57 -7.62
N ILE A 149 17.80 -9.38 -7.51
CA ILE A 149 18.11 -8.74 -6.22
C ILE A 149 16.82 -8.41 -5.44
N ILE A 150 15.78 -7.88 -6.12
CA ILE A 150 14.49 -7.57 -5.49
C ILE A 150 13.83 -8.84 -4.96
N VAL A 151 13.83 -9.94 -5.72
CA VAL A 151 13.25 -11.22 -5.31
C VAL A 151 14.02 -11.80 -4.12
N VAL A 152 15.34 -11.81 -4.16
CA VAL A 152 16.18 -12.31 -3.06
C VAL A 152 15.98 -11.45 -1.80
N GLY A 153 15.99 -10.13 -1.93
CA GLY A 153 15.70 -9.19 -0.83
C GLY A 153 14.30 -9.41 -0.26
N GLY A 154 13.29 -9.58 -1.10
CA GLY A 154 11.92 -9.87 -0.70
C GLY A 154 11.75 -11.22 0.02
N MET A 155 12.49 -12.24 -0.41
CA MET A 155 12.52 -13.55 0.27
C MET A 155 13.20 -13.47 1.66
N ALA A 156 14.28 -12.71 1.78
CA ALA A 156 14.95 -12.48 3.06
C ALA A 156 14.02 -11.78 4.08
N THR A 157 13.19 -10.86 3.63
CA THR A 157 12.23 -10.14 4.49
C THR A 157 11.02 -11.00 4.88
N ARG A 158 10.60 -11.96 4.06
CA ARG A 158 9.51 -12.91 4.40
C ARG A 158 9.84 -13.81 5.59
N ARG A 159 11.11 -14.09 5.83
CA ARG A 159 11.58 -14.90 6.99
C ARG A 159 11.51 -14.16 8.33
N THR A 160 11.25 -12.85 8.37
CA THR A 160 11.12 -12.12 9.63
C THR A 160 9.74 -12.37 10.26
N SER A 161 9.60 -13.52 10.95
CA SER A 161 8.50 -13.85 11.87
C SER A 161 8.26 -12.77 12.93
N ALA A 162 9.26 -11.92 13.18
CA ALA A 162 9.24 -10.80 14.11
C ALA A 162 8.14 -9.76 13.83
N LEU A 163 7.80 -9.50 12.56
CA LEU A 163 6.71 -8.56 12.20
C LEU A 163 5.34 -9.12 12.57
N ARG A 164 5.11 -10.40 12.29
CA ARG A 164 3.84 -11.08 12.63
C ARG A 164 3.65 -11.18 14.14
N GLN A 165 4.70 -11.50 14.89
CA GLN A 165 4.68 -11.58 16.35
C GLN A 165 4.39 -10.21 16.99
N ARG A 166 4.96 -9.12 16.47
CA ARG A 166 4.69 -7.76 16.96
C ARG A 166 3.28 -7.28 16.66
N GLY A 167 2.74 -7.60 15.49
CA GLY A 167 1.33 -7.33 15.16
C GLY A 167 0.40 -8.03 16.16
N HIS A 168 0.67 -9.28 16.47
CA HIS A 168 -0.10 -10.04 17.48
C HIS A 168 -0.02 -9.43 18.89
N GLN A 169 1.17 -8.95 19.31
CA GLN A 169 1.34 -8.24 20.59
C GLN A 169 0.52 -6.96 20.68
N ILE A 170 0.40 -6.18 19.59
CA ILE A 170 -0.45 -4.99 19.54
C ILE A 170 -1.92 -5.39 19.73
N THR A 171 -2.38 -6.43 19.04
CA THR A 171 -3.77 -6.91 19.14
C THR A 171 -4.12 -7.33 20.56
N ILE A 172 -3.23 -8.10 21.22
CA ILE A 172 -3.44 -8.53 22.60
C ILE A 172 -3.48 -7.32 23.55
N ALA A 173 -2.54 -6.40 23.44
CA ALA A 173 -2.46 -5.24 24.33
C ALA A 173 -3.67 -4.30 24.15
N ASN A 174 -4.16 -4.13 22.92
CA ASN A 174 -5.36 -3.35 22.65
C ASN A 174 -6.62 -4.04 23.20
N ALA A 175 -6.74 -5.36 23.05
CA ALA A 175 -7.85 -6.12 23.60
C ALA A 175 -7.88 -6.06 25.14
N GLU A 176 -6.72 -6.11 25.80
CA GLU A 176 -6.61 -5.93 27.26
C GLU A 176 -7.05 -4.53 27.69
N MET A 177 -6.60 -3.50 26.99
CA MET A 177 -7.01 -2.11 27.25
C MET A 177 -8.52 -1.92 27.05
N GLU A 178 -9.07 -2.44 25.97
CA GLU A 178 -10.51 -2.37 25.66
C GLU A 178 -11.34 -3.12 26.72
N SER A 179 -10.94 -4.33 27.09
CA SER A 179 -11.59 -5.11 28.15
C SER A 179 -11.60 -4.35 29.47
N THR A 180 -10.48 -3.76 29.87
CA THR A 180 -10.38 -2.94 31.09
C THR A 180 -11.32 -1.74 31.04
N ALA A 181 -11.37 -1.03 29.89
CA ALA A 181 -12.27 0.10 29.71
C ALA A 181 -13.73 -0.32 29.85
N VAL A 182 -14.15 -1.38 29.15
CA VAL A 182 -15.54 -1.89 29.20
C VAL A 182 -15.92 -2.33 30.60
N GLU A 183 -15.05 -3.05 31.32
CA GLU A 183 -15.27 -3.51 32.65
C GLU A 183 -15.58 -2.35 33.63
N TYR A 184 -14.68 -1.36 33.69
CA TYR A 184 -14.82 -0.24 34.62
C TYR A 184 -15.92 0.75 34.22
N LEU A 185 -16.14 0.98 32.93
CA LEU A 185 -17.24 1.82 32.44
C LEU A 185 -18.60 1.16 32.69
N SER A 186 -18.70 -0.15 32.53
CA SER A 186 -19.94 -0.89 32.86
C SER A 186 -20.25 -0.86 34.34
N ALA A 187 -19.23 -0.89 35.20
CA ALA A 187 -19.36 -0.83 36.66
C ALA A 187 -19.24 0.59 37.23
N ILE A 188 -19.39 1.66 36.44
CA ILE A 188 -19.11 3.05 36.82
C ILE A 188 -19.87 3.48 38.10
N ARG A 189 -21.11 3.00 38.30
CA ARG A 189 -21.91 3.29 39.51
C ARG A 189 -21.27 2.68 40.75
N VAL A 190 -20.76 1.45 40.65
CA VAL A 190 -20.09 0.74 41.75
C VAL A 190 -18.75 1.37 42.06
N VAL A 191 -17.95 1.70 41.00
CA VAL A 191 -16.68 2.40 41.13
C VAL A 191 -16.86 3.73 41.90
N ASN A 192 -17.89 4.51 41.52
CA ASN A 192 -18.17 5.79 42.17
C ASN A 192 -18.70 5.60 43.62
N ALA A 193 -19.56 4.62 43.84
CA ALA A 193 -20.11 4.36 45.16
C ALA A 193 -19.05 3.90 46.18
N LEU A 194 -18.03 3.17 45.70
CA LEU A 194 -16.94 2.67 46.55
C LEU A 194 -15.73 3.61 46.60
N GLY A 195 -15.71 4.73 45.87
CA GLY A 195 -14.57 5.67 45.83
C GLY A 195 -13.35 5.09 45.14
N LEU A 196 -13.51 4.14 44.20
CA LEU A 196 -12.41 3.42 43.52
C LEU A 196 -11.92 4.09 42.21
N GLN A 197 -12.29 5.36 41.98
CA GLN A 197 -11.96 6.06 40.72
C GLN A 197 -10.44 6.11 40.43
N ALA A 198 -9.66 6.40 41.46
CA ALA A 198 -8.20 6.47 41.32
C ALA A 198 -7.62 5.10 40.91
N TYR A 199 -8.06 4.02 41.58
CA TYR A 199 -7.62 2.66 41.27
C TYR A 199 -8.02 2.22 39.84
N ALA A 200 -9.24 2.49 39.42
CA ALA A 200 -9.71 2.19 38.07
C ALA A 200 -8.91 2.94 37.00
N ASN A 201 -8.62 4.24 37.29
CA ASN A 201 -7.80 5.07 36.39
C ASN A 201 -6.37 4.55 36.25
N ASP A 202 -5.74 4.15 37.38
CA ASP A 202 -4.38 3.60 37.37
C ASP A 202 -4.29 2.29 36.58
N LEU A 203 -5.27 1.40 36.75
CA LEU A 203 -5.35 0.16 35.97
C LEU A 203 -5.51 0.42 34.47
N PHE A 204 -6.45 1.31 34.13
CA PHE A 204 -6.64 1.67 32.71
C PHE A 204 -5.41 2.36 32.13
N HIS A 205 -4.77 3.28 32.88
CA HIS A 205 -3.54 3.92 32.46
C HIS A 205 -2.42 2.91 32.21
N GLY A 206 -2.28 1.92 33.09
CA GLY A 206 -1.32 0.81 32.89
C GLY A 206 -1.58 0.01 31.64
N ALA A 207 -2.84 -0.34 31.35
CA ALA A 207 -3.24 -1.05 30.14
C ALA A 207 -3.00 -0.20 28.87
N ALA A 208 -3.40 1.08 28.91
CA ALA A 208 -3.18 2.02 27.81
C ALA A 208 -1.70 2.24 27.52
N LEU A 209 -0.86 2.33 28.56
CA LEU A 209 0.59 2.44 28.40
C LEU A 209 1.19 1.19 27.75
N ARG A 210 0.75 -0.03 28.15
CA ARG A 210 1.19 -1.28 27.50
C ARG A 210 0.81 -1.31 26.04
N ALA A 211 -0.42 -0.94 25.68
CA ALA A 211 -0.89 -0.85 24.31
C ALA A 211 -0.07 0.17 23.49
N GLY A 212 0.15 1.37 24.03
CA GLY A 212 0.97 2.41 23.42
C GLY A 212 2.41 1.95 23.20
N LEU A 213 3.05 1.31 24.20
CA LEU A 213 4.40 0.78 24.05
C LEU A 213 4.50 -0.35 23.05
N ALA A 214 3.49 -1.22 22.94
CA ALA A 214 3.45 -2.27 21.92
C ALA A 214 3.39 -1.66 20.51
N GLY A 215 2.53 -0.66 20.30
CA GLY A 215 2.46 0.12 19.06
C GLY A 215 3.78 0.81 18.73
N TYR A 216 4.34 1.57 19.67
CA TYR A 216 5.62 2.25 19.49
C TYR A 216 6.77 1.31 19.11
N ARG A 217 6.87 0.14 19.79
CA ARG A 217 7.92 -0.85 19.48
C ARG A 217 7.78 -1.42 18.07
N ALA A 218 6.54 -1.62 17.62
CA ALA A 218 6.27 -2.09 16.26
C ALA A 218 6.60 -1.03 15.22
N GLU A 219 6.14 0.21 15.41
CA GLU A 219 6.41 1.32 14.49
C GLU A 219 7.90 1.66 14.43
N ARG A 220 8.61 1.66 15.57
CA ARG A 220 10.06 1.84 15.60
C ARG A 220 10.80 0.78 14.79
N PHE A 221 10.33 -0.46 14.84
CA PHE A 221 10.92 -1.53 14.02
C PHE A 221 10.67 -1.31 12.54
N VAL A 222 9.44 -0.93 12.16
CA VAL A 222 9.09 -0.61 10.77
C VAL A 222 9.92 0.57 10.27
N ALA A 223 10.10 1.62 11.08
CA ALA A 223 10.93 2.77 10.75
C ALA A 223 12.41 2.40 10.55
N ALA A 224 12.97 1.57 11.45
CA ALA A 224 14.35 1.09 11.32
C ALA A 224 14.53 0.18 10.09
N PHE A 225 13.54 -0.65 9.80
CA PHE A 225 13.53 -1.50 8.61
C PHE A 225 13.46 -0.67 7.33
N ARG A 226 12.63 0.38 7.33
CA ARG A 226 12.52 1.32 6.20
C ARG A 226 13.86 2.02 5.93
N LEU A 227 14.53 2.50 6.97
CA LEU A 227 15.86 3.10 6.82
C LEU A 227 16.88 2.12 6.24
N GLY A 228 16.91 0.87 6.75
CA GLY A 228 17.77 -0.18 6.21
C GLY A 228 17.47 -0.49 4.74
N TYR A 229 16.20 -0.50 4.37
CA TYR A 229 15.77 -0.66 3.00
C TYR A 229 16.20 0.51 2.08
N GLU A 230 16.04 1.75 2.54
CA GLU A 230 16.44 2.94 1.78
C GLU A 230 17.95 2.96 1.52
N ILE A 231 18.76 2.66 2.55
CA ILE A 231 20.22 2.53 2.40
C ILE A 231 20.57 1.36 1.46
N GLY A 232 19.95 0.21 1.66
CA GLY A 232 20.14 -0.96 0.81
C GLY A 232 19.77 -0.70 -0.65
N ALA A 233 18.68 0.00 -0.90
CA ALA A 233 18.28 0.39 -2.24
C ALA A 233 19.31 1.30 -2.93
N VAL A 234 19.85 2.28 -2.21
CA VAL A 234 20.92 3.15 -2.74
C VAL A 234 22.16 2.35 -3.06
N LEU A 235 22.62 1.48 -2.15
CA LEU A 235 23.81 0.63 -2.37
C LEU A 235 23.65 -0.30 -3.58
N VAL A 236 22.50 -0.99 -3.66
CA VAL A 236 22.19 -1.87 -4.79
C VAL A 236 22.13 -1.10 -6.10
N THR A 237 21.48 0.06 -6.11
CA THR A 237 21.35 0.87 -7.31
C THR A 237 22.72 1.42 -7.76
N SER A 238 23.57 1.84 -6.82
CA SER A 238 24.94 2.28 -7.12
C SER A 238 25.81 1.13 -7.64
N ALA A 239 25.67 -0.08 -7.06
CA ALA A 239 26.37 -1.25 -7.53
C ALA A 239 25.92 -1.65 -8.96
N LEU A 240 24.62 -1.62 -9.24
CA LEU A 240 24.05 -1.87 -10.56
C LEU A 240 24.56 -0.86 -11.61
N LEU A 241 24.70 0.41 -11.22
CA LEU A 241 25.26 1.45 -12.06
C LEU A 241 26.73 1.15 -12.38
N GLY A 242 27.52 0.79 -11.36
CA GLY A 242 28.90 0.38 -11.57
C GLY A 242 29.05 -0.84 -12.49
N VAL A 243 28.23 -1.87 -12.28
CA VAL A 243 28.20 -3.08 -13.12
C VAL A 243 27.79 -2.74 -14.56
N GLY A 244 26.76 -1.91 -14.73
CA GLY A 244 26.28 -1.50 -16.05
C GLY A 244 27.36 -0.79 -16.88
N VAL A 245 28.06 0.16 -16.26
CA VAL A 245 29.09 0.96 -16.96
C VAL A 245 30.40 0.20 -17.11
N LEU A 246 30.89 -0.50 -16.08
CA LEU A 246 32.23 -1.07 -16.03
C LEU A 246 32.32 -2.51 -16.57
N ILE A 247 31.26 -3.28 -16.50
CA ILE A 247 31.25 -4.72 -16.83
C ILE A 247 30.42 -5.00 -18.09
N LEU A 248 29.20 -4.41 -18.16
CA LEU A 248 28.29 -4.66 -19.27
C LEU A 248 28.45 -3.66 -20.44
N GLU A 249 29.31 -2.65 -20.27
CA GLU A 249 29.57 -1.61 -21.28
C GLU A 249 28.27 -0.97 -21.82
N VAL A 250 27.21 -0.95 -21.00
CA VAL A 250 25.94 -0.33 -21.37
C VAL A 250 26.13 1.18 -21.51
N GLU A 251 25.54 1.75 -22.53
CA GLU A 251 25.63 3.19 -22.79
C GLU A 251 25.24 4.01 -21.53
N THR A 252 26.03 5.05 -21.26
CA THR A 252 25.86 5.87 -20.04
C THR A 252 24.46 6.47 -19.93
N ALA A 253 23.86 6.91 -21.05
CA ALA A 253 22.51 7.46 -21.06
C ALA A 253 21.46 6.41 -20.67
N ALA A 254 21.56 5.18 -21.18
CA ALA A 254 20.68 4.07 -20.82
C ALA A 254 20.83 3.68 -19.34
N THR A 255 22.07 3.66 -18.83
CA THR A 255 22.36 3.35 -17.43
C THR A 255 21.77 4.40 -16.48
N VAL A 256 21.87 5.70 -16.80
CA VAL A 256 21.26 6.78 -16.04
C VAL A 256 19.72 6.68 -16.07
N ALA A 257 19.12 6.43 -17.23
CA ALA A 257 17.67 6.26 -17.36
C ALA A 257 17.17 5.06 -16.53
N PHE A 258 17.91 3.95 -16.57
CA PHE A 258 17.63 2.77 -15.76
C PHE A 258 17.73 3.07 -14.26
N PHE A 259 18.72 3.83 -13.83
CA PHE A 259 18.87 4.28 -12.44
C PHE A 259 17.65 5.09 -11.97
N VAL A 260 17.22 6.09 -12.75
CA VAL A 260 16.04 6.91 -12.42
C VAL A 260 14.78 6.03 -12.34
N LEU A 261 14.66 5.04 -13.18
CA LEU A 261 13.56 4.09 -13.19
C LEU A 261 13.56 3.21 -11.93
N LEU A 262 14.72 2.67 -11.54
CA LEU A 262 14.85 1.89 -10.30
C LEU A 262 14.52 2.71 -9.06
N PHE A 263 14.98 3.96 -9.00
CA PHE A 263 14.68 4.87 -7.89
C PHE A 263 13.17 5.12 -7.74
N ARG A 264 12.43 5.12 -8.84
CA ARG A 264 10.96 5.20 -8.81
C ARG A 264 10.27 3.86 -8.53
N LEU A 265 10.83 2.75 -8.97
CA LEU A 265 10.26 1.43 -8.80
C LEU A 265 10.36 0.94 -7.35
N ALA A 266 11.49 1.16 -6.69
CA ALA A 266 11.78 0.68 -5.35
C ALA A 266 10.69 1.05 -4.31
N PRO A 267 10.27 2.33 -4.14
CA PRO A 267 9.22 2.67 -3.18
C PRO A 267 7.85 2.09 -3.55
N ARG A 268 7.58 1.81 -4.83
CA ARG A 268 6.33 1.19 -5.28
C ARG A 268 6.22 -0.27 -4.87
N ILE A 269 7.34 -1.01 -4.91
CA ILE A 269 7.39 -2.39 -4.44
C ILE A 269 7.12 -2.46 -2.94
N VAL A 270 7.74 -1.58 -2.15
CA VAL A 270 7.48 -1.49 -0.69
C VAL A 270 6.02 -1.16 -0.40
N LEU A 271 5.46 -0.22 -1.15
CA LEU A 271 4.04 0.14 -1.00
C LEU A 271 3.13 -1.04 -1.31
N LEU A 272 3.41 -1.80 -2.38
CA LEU A 272 2.67 -3.02 -2.72
C LEU A 272 2.71 -4.05 -1.58
N GLN A 273 3.89 -4.30 -1.01
CA GLN A 273 4.03 -5.20 0.14
C GLN A 273 3.23 -4.73 1.36
N ASN A 274 3.26 -3.43 1.65
CA ASN A 274 2.48 -2.84 2.75
C ASN A 274 0.97 -2.96 2.54
N LEU A 275 0.49 -2.79 1.31
CA LEU A 275 -0.92 -2.95 0.98
C LEU A 275 -1.39 -4.40 1.15
N LEU A 276 -0.58 -5.35 0.69
CA LEU A 276 -0.86 -6.78 0.89
C LEU A 276 -0.89 -7.14 2.39
N TYR A 277 0.02 -6.59 3.19
CA TYR A 277 0.02 -6.79 4.63
C TYR A 277 -1.24 -6.20 5.29
N LYS A 278 -1.60 -4.96 4.93
CA LYS A 278 -2.82 -4.31 5.42
C LYS A 278 -4.07 -5.10 5.03
N PHE A 279 -4.15 -5.59 3.81
CA PHE A 279 -5.25 -6.45 3.36
C PHE A 279 -5.39 -7.68 4.26
N VAL A 280 -4.30 -8.42 4.50
CA VAL A 280 -4.31 -9.61 5.38
C VAL A 280 -4.75 -9.26 6.80
N SER A 281 -4.40 -8.07 7.31
CA SER A 281 -4.78 -7.65 8.67
C SER A 281 -6.26 -7.28 8.82
N VAL A 282 -6.94 -6.89 7.74
CA VAL A 282 -8.38 -6.52 7.74
C VAL A 282 -9.27 -7.67 7.25
N TYR A 283 -8.70 -8.68 6.61
CA TYR A 283 -9.42 -9.82 6.05
C TYR A 283 -10.31 -10.58 7.06
N PRO A 284 -9.91 -10.79 8.34
CA PRO A 284 -10.78 -11.43 9.34
C PRO A 284 -12.10 -10.68 9.56
N GLY A 285 -12.12 -9.35 9.41
CA GLY A 285 -13.36 -8.57 9.49
C GLY A 285 -14.34 -8.88 8.35
N TYR A 286 -13.82 -9.10 7.15
CA TYR A 286 -14.63 -9.57 6.03
C TYR A 286 -15.20 -10.99 6.27
N GLU A 287 -14.39 -11.89 6.82
CA GLU A 287 -14.85 -13.25 7.16
C GLU A 287 -15.98 -13.21 8.18
N GLU A 288 -15.88 -12.39 9.23
CA GLU A 288 -16.91 -12.25 10.24
C GLU A 288 -18.22 -11.68 9.67
N VAL A 289 -18.13 -10.66 8.80
CA VAL A 289 -19.29 -10.11 8.08
C VAL A 289 -19.95 -11.18 7.22
N HIS A 290 -19.17 -11.94 6.47
CA HIS A 290 -19.67 -12.99 5.59
C HIS A 290 -20.36 -14.11 6.39
N GLN A 291 -19.75 -14.57 7.49
CA GLN A 291 -20.33 -15.58 8.38
C GLN A 291 -21.66 -15.12 8.97
N LEU A 292 -21.72 -13.90 9.50
CA LEU A 292 -22.96 -13.35 10.06
C LEU A 292 -24.07 -13.19 9.01
N THR A 293 -23.70 -12.81 7.79
CA THR A 293 -24.66 -12.71 6.69
C THR A 293 -25.22 -14.08 6.29
N GLU A 294 -24.38 -15.11 6.22
CA GLU A 294 -24.81 -16.48 5.92
C GLU A 294 -25.63 -17.08 7.08
N GLU A 295 -25.20 -16.89 8.33
CA GLU A 295 -25.98 -17.30 9.50
C GLU A 295 -27.38 -16.66 9.50
N ALA A 296 -27.48 -15.37 9.22
CA ALA A 296 -28.74 -14.66 9.12
C ALA A 296 -29.64 -15.24 7.98
N ARG A 297 -29.09 -15.52 6.83
CA ARG A 297 -29.81 -16.11 5.69
C ARG A 297 -30.32 -17.52 5.97
N HIS A 298 -29.55 -18.34 6.70
CA HIS A 298 -29.97 -19.70 7.05
C HIS A 298 -31.08 -19.76 8.08
N GLN A 299 -31.24 -18.68 8.85
CA GLN A 299 -32.26 -18.61 9.93
C GLN A 299 -33.48 -17.72 9.58
N ALA A 300 -33.47 -17.11 8.40
CA ALA A 300 -34.63 -16.39 7.85
C ALA A 300 -35.63 -17.37 7.25
#